data_3b5c23e166f17902c2bfbeaefdaca93c
#
_entry.id   3b5c23e166f17902c2bfbeaefdaca93c
#
_cell.length_a   1.000
_cell.length_b   1.000
_cell.length_c   1.000
_cell.angle_alpha   90.00
_cell.angle_beta   90.00
_cell.angle_gamma   90.00
#
_symmetry.space_group_name_H-M   'P 1'
#
loop_
_entity.id
_entity.type
_entity.pdbx_description
1 polymer ?
#
loop_
_entity_poly.entity_id
_entity_poly.type
_entity_poly.pdbx_seq_one_letter_code
_entity_poly.pdbx_strand_id
1 'polypeptide(L)'
;MLAEIFIALALAQSTPAASAPPLATAPAAATAPAAASTTTPRILQVGTTTRRPYSWQQSDGTWTGPAIHLWEKIAKEAGLEYTLKGYTSEELNFFQLKSNHEDGSLDVFASGIEINANQNNVCNFSQPFDAGGYSVVTHTRGVTLPRAIIKRVMTFDVLVWLIFMLIATVISGSIIRLVEKKNNPAHFAHKDSFVNGLWWAISTLSTVGYGDFVPKSRAGKLVGGIWIFISIILVAIFSATIVATLTVGQLRPYFKSIKDMKANLVGIIETPNSRYVANKLGVLPRVYATPDDAFTALEKNEIEGFLHPTNELRALLNIRGDSELLVLPTEAIRGFIGFGLNKKLDIETERKINSALIKIIESPEWVQTAQTMDSSTTSKGSN
;
A
#
# COMPACT_ATOMS: atom_id res chain seq x y z
N MET A 1 9.72 -27.25 -27.51
CA MET A 1 8.94 -26.42 -28.43
C MET A 1 8.94 -24.92 -28.07
N LEU A 2 9.85 -24.45 -27.22
CA LEU A 2 10.06 -23.02 -26.90
C LEU A 2 11.53 -22.58 -27.12
N ALA A 3 12.39 -23.47 -27.59
CA ALA A 3 13.80 -23.20 -27.89
C ALA A 3 14.08 -22.89 -29.37
N GLU A 4 13.15 -23.13 -30.29
CA GLU A 4 13.34 -22.94 -31.74
C GLU A 4 12.85 -21.56 -32.25
N ILE A 5 12.19 -20.76 -31.42
CA ILE A 5 11.70 -19.42 -31.82
C ILE A 5 12.77 -18.34 -31.65
N PHE A 6 13.82 -18.59 -30.87
CA PHE A 6 14.89 -17.59 -30.63
C PHE A 6 16.04 -17.61 -31.68
N ILE A 7 16.11 -18.61 -32.55
CA ILE A 7 17.17 -18.70 -33.58
C ILE A 7 16.74 -18.07 -34.92
N ALA A 8 15.45 -17.87 -35.15
CA ALA A 8 14.94 -17.26 -36.38
C ALA A 8 14.97 -15.73 -36.44
N LEU A 9 15.25 -15.04 -35.32
CA LEU A 9 15.27 -13.57 -35.26
C LEU A 9 16.69 -12.95 -35.34
N ALA A 10 17.74 -13.76 -35.42
CA ALA A 10 19.14 -13.31 -35.45
C ALA A 10 19.78 -13.30 -36.83
N LEU A 11 19.06 -13.67 -37.89
CA LEU A 11 19.64 -13.81 -39.25
C LEU A 11 19.06 -12.84 -40.30
N ALA A 12 18.32 -11.81 -39.91
CA ALA A 12 17.67 -10.88 -40.85
C ALA A 12 18.18 -9.42 -40.76
N GLN A 13 19.44 -9.18 -40.39
CA GLN A 13 20.03 -7.83 -40.47
C GLN A 13 21.50 -7.90 -40.96
N SER A 14 21.69 -8.16 -42.24
CA SER A 14 22.93 -7.80 -42.94
C SER A 14 22.59 -7.41 -44.37
N THR A 15 22.21 -6.14 -44.55
CA THR A 15 22.27 -5.46 -45.84
C THR A 15 23.42 -4.44 -45.80
N PRO A 16 24.31 -4.40 -46.82
CA PRO A 16 25.43 -3.50 -46.81
C PRO A 16 25.00 -2.05 -47.08
N ALA A 17 25.54 -1.12 -46.30
CA ALA A 17 25.33 0.31 -46.41
C ALA A 17 25.86 0.84 -47.73
N ALA A 18 25.02 1.52 -48.51
CA ALA A 18 25.38 2.30 -49.66
C ALA A 18 26.16 3.54 -49.19
N SER A 19 27.32 3.79 -49.87
CA SER A 19 28.18 4.92 -49.63
C SER A 19 27.48 6.26 -49.90
N ALA A 20 27.42 7.13 -48.89
CA ALA A 20 26.99 8.52 -49.04
C ALA A 20 28.05 9.37 -49.72
N PRO A 21 27.67 10.38 -50.52
CA PRO A 21 28.62 11.30 -51.19
C PRO A 21 29.21 12.28 -50.15
N PRO A 22 30.40 12.84 -50.40
CA PRO A 22 31.10 13.71 -49.45
C PRO A 22 30.37 15.04 -49.26
N LEU A 23 30.16 15.41 -47.98
CA LEU A 23 29.64 16.72 -47.59
C LEU A 23 30.64 17.81 -47.97
N ALA A 24 30.15 18.81 -48.69
CA ALA A 24 30.87 20.03 -48.96
C ALA A 24 31.16 20.80 -47.67
N THR A 25 32.41 21.17 -47.46
CA THR A 25 32.87 22.03 -46.36
C THR A 25 32.29 23.44 -46.52
N ALA A 26 31.37 23.80 -45.60
CA ALA A 26 30.96 25.18 -45.44
C ALA A 26 32.05 25.97 -44.68
N PRO A 27 32.25 27.27 -44.98
CA PRO A 27 33.28 28.07 -44.33
C PRO A 27 32.94 28.32 -42.87
N ALA A 28 33.98 28.26 -42.02
CA ALA A 28 33.91 28.53 -40.60
C ALA A 28 33.33 29.92 -40.31
N ALA A 29 32.14 29.97 -39.76
CA ALA A 29 31.59 31.20 -39.22
C ALA A 29 32.40 31.56 -37.94
N ALA A 30 32.94 32.77 -37.94
CA ALA A 30 33.69 33.33 -36.82
C ALA A 30 32.84 33.30 -35.55
N THR A 31 33.34 32.60 -34.55
CA THR A 31 32.77 32.57 -33.17
C THR A 31 32.91 33.95 -32.56
N ALA A 32 31.81 34.69 -32.49
CA ALA A 32 31.74 35.86 -31.62
C ALA A 32 31.90 35.39 -30.19
N PRO A 33 32.68 36.11 -29.35
CA PRO A 33 32.78 35.75 -27.95
C PRO A 33 31.40 35.89 -27.29
N ALA A 34 30.91 34.81 -26.71
CA ALA A 34 29.73 34.83 -25.89
C ALA A 34 29.96 35.87 -24.77
N ALA A 35 29.20 36.95 -24.81
CA ALA A 35 29.15 37.90 -23.72
C ALA A 35 28.77 37.17 -22.46
N ALA A 36 29.71 37.05 -21.52
CA ALA A 36 29.46 36.59 -20.19
C ALA A 36 28.44 37.57 -19.55
N SER A 37 27.17 37.20 -19.53
CA SER A 37 26.15 37.93 -18.80
C SER A 37 26.48 37.80 -17.31
N THR A 38 27.10 38.84 -16.76
CA THR A 38 27.21 39.04 -15.31
C THR A 38 25.80 39.35 -14.75
N THR A 39 24.97 38.31 -14.68
CA THR A 39 23.72 38.39 -13.95
C THR A 39 24.05 38.40 -12.46
N THR A 40 23.75 39.55 -11.81
CA THR A 40 23.69 39.61 -10.35
C THR A 40 22.91 38.42 -9.82
N PRO A 41 23.39 37.70 -8.79
CA PRO A 41 22.69 36.51 -8.28
C PRO A 41 21.28 36.94 -7.85
N ARG A 42 20.28 36.44 -8.59
CA ARG A 42 18.86 36.67 -8.27
C ARG A 42 18.49 35.80 -7.09
N ILE A 43 18.00 36.40 -6.00
CA ILE A 43 17.47 35.66 -4.85
C ILE A 43 16.10 35.10 -5.23
N LEU A 44 15.99 33.75 -5.25
CA LEU A 44 14.75 33.06 -5.60
C LEU A 44 13.73 33.18 -4.47
N GLN A 45 12.48 33.43 -4.83
CA GLN A 45 11.35 33.41 -3.91
C GLN A 45 10.78 31.98 -3.87
N VAL A 46 10.94 31.30 -2.74
CA VAL A 46 10.52 29.93 -2.55
C VAL A 46 9.33 29.86 -1.60
N GLY A 47 8.23 29.29 -2.05
CA GLY A 47 7.03 29.09 -1.25
C GLY A 47 6.94 27.67 -0.72
N THR A 48 6.34 27.52 0.45
CA THR A 48 5.98 26.22 1.02
C THR A 48 4.66 26.29 1.78
N THR A 49 4.05 25.13 2.04
CA THR A 49 2.85 25.00 2.86
C THR A 49 2.92 23.73 3.70
N THR A 50 2.04 23.61 4.69
CA THR A 50 1.90 22.36 5.42
C THR A 50 1.27 21.29 4.52
N ARG A 51 2.08 20.31 4.12
CA ARG A 51 1.70 19.15 3.29
C ARG A 51 2.49 17.92 3.70
N ARG A 52 2.02 17.26 4.72
CA ARG A 52 2.67 16.01 5.21
C ARG A 52 2.52 14.88 4.19
N PRO A 53 3.52 14.05 3.98
CA PRO A 53 4.81 13.96 4.69
C PRO A 53 5.91 14.88 4.16
N TYR A 54 5.66 15.77 3.20
CA TYR A 54 6.69 16.51 2.47
C TYR A 54 7.20 17.76 3.20
N SER A 55 6.29 18.56 3.77
CA SER A 55 6.63 19.81 4.43
C SER A 55 5.62 20.13 5.53
N TRP A 56 6.09 20.73 6.63
CA TRP A 56 5.26 21.24 7.71
C TRP A 56 6.01 22.29 8.53
N GLN A 57 5.24 23.14 9.22
CA GLN A 57 5.80 24.10 10.16
C GLN A 57 5.95 23.46 11.54
N GLN A 58 7.09 23.66 12.18
CA GLN A 58 7.35 23.28 13.57
C GLN A 58 6.75 24.29 14.55
N SER A 59 6.73 23.96 15.84
CA SER A 59 6.23 24.83 16.89
C SER A 59 7.03 26.13 17.08
N ASP A 60 8.28 26.13 16.64
CA ASP A 60 9.16 27.32 16.65
C ASP A 60 8.99 28.23 15.43
N GLY A 61 8.07 27.88 14.52
CA GLY A 61 7.80 28.62 13.30
C GLY A 61 8.69 28.23 12.11
N THR A 62 9.69 27.37 12.29
CA THR A 62 10.58 26.92 11.22
C THR A 62 9.88 25.89 10.32
N TRP A 63 10.21 25.89 9.02
CA TRP A 63 9.72 24.91 8.05
C TRP A 63 10.67 23.74 7.97
N THR A 64 10.12 22.54 7.95
CA THR A 64 10.88 21.29 7.89
C THR A 64 10.14 20.25 7.05
N GLY A 65 10.80 19.12 6.82
CA GLY A 65 10.28 17.99 6.08
C GLY A 65 11.16 17.64 4.90
N PRO A 66 10.98 16.43 4.36
CA PRO A 66 11.83 15.89 3.30
C PRO A 66 11.94 16.79 2.06
N ALA A 67 10.84 17.43 1.64
CA ALA A 67 10.87 18.34 0.51
C ALA A 67 11.68 19.62 0.80
N ILE A 68 11.59 20.13 2.04
CA ILE A 68 12.37 21.30 2.46
C ILE A 68 13.85 20.97 2.49
N HIS A 69 14.23 19.87 3.13
CA HIS A 69 15.63 19.42 3.18
C HIS A 69 16.20 19.10 1.79
N LEU A 70 15.35 18.55 0.90
CA LEU A 70 15.75 18.31 -0.48
C LEU A 70 16.01 19.63 -1.21
N TRP A 71 15.13 20.63 -1.02
CA TRP A 71 15.32 21.96 -1.60
C TRP A 71 16.59 22.63 -1.08
N GLU A 72 16.87 22.57 0.22
CA GLU A 72 18.09 23.11 0.82
C GLU A 72 19.36 22.49 0.18
N LYS A 73 19.36 21.18 0.00
CA LYS A 73 20.46 20.48 -0.68
C LYS A 73 20.59 20.90 -2.15
N ILE A 74 19.48 21.05 -2.87
CA ILE A 74 19.44 21.50 -4.27
C ILE A 74 19.99 22.91 -4.38
N ALA A 75 19.51 23.83 -3.56
CA ALA A 75 19.96 25.24 -3.57
C ALA A 75 21.46 25.35 -3.30
N LYS A 76 21.98 24.58 -2.34
CA LYS A 76 23.40 24.51 -2.03
C LYS A 76 24.23 23.95 -3.18
N GLU A 77 23.81 22.83 -3.79
CA GLU A 77 24.52 22.17 -4.90
C GLU A 77 24.49 23.02 -6.17
N ALA A 78 23.37 23.71 -6.44
CA ALA A 78 23.20 24.55 -7.60
C ALA A 78 23.76 25.99 -7.42
N GLY A 79 24.21 26.34 -6.21
CA GLY A 79 24.70 27.68 -5.88
C GLY A 79 23.62 28.75 -5.99
N LEU A 80 22.37 28.44 -5.57
CA LEU A 80 21.22 29.32 -5.62
C LEU A 80 20.95 29.97 -4.27
N GLU A 81 20.82 31.28 -4.26
CA GLU A 81 20.33 32.02 -3.09
C GLU A 81 18.80 32.09 -3.12
N TYR A 82 18.15 31.91 -1.96
CA TYR A 82 16.70 31.92 -1.87
C TYR A 82 16.18 32.46 -0.54
N THR A 83 14.92 32.87 -0.55
CA THR A 83 14.13 33.16 0.66
C THR A 83 12.96 32.20 0.71
N LEU A 84 12.76 31.55 1.87
CA LEU A 84 11.65 30.61 2.07
C LEU A 84 10.51 31.30 2.80
N LYS A 85 9.29 31.27 2.22
CA LYS A 85 8.07 31.82 2.82
C LYS A 85 7.00 30.73 2.90
N GLY A 86 6.41 30.58 4.09
CA GLY A 86 5.25 29.71 4.30
C GLY A 86 3.96 30.40 3.91
N TYR A 87 3.03 29.60 3.37
CA TYR A 87 1.68 30.02 2.98
C TYR A 87 0.66 29.09 3.61
N THR A 88 -0.56 29.59 3.87
CA THR A 88 -1.68 28.72 4.20
C THR A 88 -2.17 28.01 2.95
N SER A 89 -2.83 26.84 3.10
CA SER A 89 -3.34 26.06 1.96
C SER A 89 -4.41 26.82 1.15
N GLU A 90 -5.10 27.78 1.76
CA GLU A 90 -6.08 28.64 1.10
C GLU A 90 -5.41 29.75 0.26
N GLU A 91 -4.28 30.30 0.72
CA GLU A 91 -3.49 31.30 0.00
C GLU A 91 -2.72 30.70 -1.18
N LEU A 92 -2.44 29.41 -1.12
CA LEU A 92 -1.83 28.64 -2.18
C LEU A 92 -2.83 28.14 -3.20
N ASN A 93 -3.78 28.95 -3.55
CA ASN A 93 -4.38 28.75 -4.84
C ASN A 93 -3.25 28.72 -5.86
N PHE A 94 -3.16 27.66 -6.64
CA PHE A 94 -2.27 27.45 -7.78
C PHE A 94 -2.15 28.67 -8.71
N PHE A 95 -2.98 29.66 -8.52
CA PHE A 95 -2.99 30.95 -9.20
C PHE A 95 -1.80 31.87 -8.85
N GLN A 96 -1.08 31.66 -7.74
CA GLN A 96 0.08 32.50 -7.41
C GLN A 96 1.35 32.08 -8.15
N LEU A 97 1.45 30.82 -8.58
CA LEU A 97 2.44 30.42 -9.57
C LEU A 97 2.08 30.95 -10.98
N LYS A 98 0.83 31.32 -11.19
CA LYS A 98 0.35 32.00 -12.37
C LYS A 98 0.76 33.46 -12.30
N SER A 99 1.99 33.69 -12.60
CA SER A 99 2.71 34.94 -12.51
C SER A 99 2.15 36.04 -13.39
N ASN A 100 1.14 36.74 -12.95
CA ASN A 100 0.78 38.04 -13.47
C ASN A 100 0.82 39.14 -12.39
N HIS A 101 1.37 38.86 -11.20
CA HIS A 101 1.52 39.86 -10.18
C HIS A 101 2.93 40.45 -10.20
N GLU A 102 3.03 41.74 -10.40
CA GLU A 102 4.25 42.53 -10.39
C GLU A 102 4.89 42.56 -8.99
N ASP A 103 4.14 42.21 -7.94
CA ASP A 103 4.59 42.15 -6.55
C ASP A 103 4.54 40.76 -5.97
N GLY A 104 5.64 40.01 -6.05
CA GLY A 104 5.87 38.81 -5.22
C GLY A 104 5.53 37.45 -5.85
N SER A 105 5.78 37.28 -7.14
CA SER A 105 5.66 35.95 -7.75
C SER A 105 6.67 34.95 -7.16
N LEU A 106 6.18 33.77 -6.72
CA LEU A 106 7.06 32.69 -6.34
C LEU A 106 7.83 32.16 -7.56
N ASP A 107 9.10 31.88 -7.38
CA ASP A 107 9.93 31.22 -8.38
C ASP A 107 9.81 29.70 -8.27
N VAL A 108 9.76 29.19 -7.04
CA VAL A 108 9.69 27.75 -6.75
C VAL A 108 8.68 27.47 -5.63
N PHE A 109 8.00 26.36 -5.74
CA PHE A 109 7.14 25.86 -4.68
C PHE A 109 7.66 24.52 -4.14
N ALA A 110 8.15 24.54 -2.90
CA ALA A 110 8.93 23.45 -2.29
C ALA A 110 8.10 22.63 -1.28
N SER A 111 6.91 22.16 -1.66
CA SER A 111 6.06 21.31 -0.78
C SER A 111 5.71 19.95 -1.34
N GLY A 112 6.30 19.56 -2.45
CA GLY A 112 5.93 18.32 -3.13
C GLY A 112 4.55 18.41 -3.80
N ILE A 113 4.50 18.65 -5.09
CA ILE A 113 3.26 18.78 -5.85
C ILE A 113 3.09 17.60 -6.78
N GLU A 114 1.86 17.12 -6.93
CA GLU A 114 1.55 16.14 -7.95
C GLU A 114 1.73 16.70 -9.35
N ILE A 115 2.53 16.01 -10.14
CA ILE A 115 2.74 16.31 -11.56
C ILE A 115 1.53 15.79 -12.34
N ASN A 116 0.72 16.68 -12.87
CA ASN A 116 -0.44 16.33 -13.68
C ASN A 116 -0.73 17.37 -14.77
N ALA A 117 -1.54 16.97 -15.77
CA ALA A 117 -1.81 17.81 -16.94
C ALA A 117 -2.51 19.13 -16.59
N ASN A 118 -3.41 19.14 -15.61
CA ASN A 118 -4.12 20.37 -15.22
C ASN A 118 -3.17 21.39 -14.61
N GLN A 119 -2.27 20.92 -13.75
CA GLN A 119 -1.29 21.78 -13.09
C GLN A 119 -0.18 22.23 -14.05
N ASN A 120 0.16 21.42 -15.04
CA ASN A 120 1.13 21.80 -16.07
C ASN A 120 0.68 23.02 -16.91
N ASN A 121 -0.61 23.30 -16.94
CA ASN A 121 -1.10 24.54 -17.56
C ASN A 121 -0.79 25.78 -16.72
N VAL A 122 -0.48 25.62 -15.43
CA VAL A 122 -0.25 26.71 -14.49
C VAL A 122 1.22 26.93 -14.19
N CYS A 123 1.99 25.87 -13.94
CA CYS A 123 3.41 25.92 -13.63
C CYS A 123 4.19 24.84 -14.39
N ASN A 124 5.50 25.01 -14.49
CA ASN A 124 6.42 23.93 -14.84
C ASN A 124 6.68 23.07 -13.61
N PHE A 125 7.30 21.92 -13.82
CA PHE A 125 7.69 21.02 -12.73
C PHE A 125 9.18 20.71 -12.80
N SER A 126 9.76 20.47 -11.63
CA SER A 126 11.05 19.80 -11.55
C SER A 126 10.95 18.36 -12.04
N GLN A 127 12.08 17.69 -12.20
CA GLN A 127 12.10 16.23 -12.25
C GLN A 127 11.40 15.67 -10.97
N PRO A 128 10.72 14.52 -11.06
CA PRO A 128 10.07 13.92 -9.92
C PRO A 128 11.10 13.42 -8.91
N PHE A 129 10.80 13.60 -7.63
CA PHE A 129 11.63 13.08 -6.53
C PHE A 129 10.93 12.00 -5.72
N ASP A 130 9.63 11.81 -5.92
CA ASP A 130 8.85 10.77 -5.27
C ASP A 130 7.73 10.27 -6.17
N ALA A 131 7.23 9.06 -5.88
CA ALA A 131 6.04 8.50 -6.49
C ALA A 131 4.83 8.82 -5.64
N GLY A 132 3.75 9.21 -6.29
CA GLY A 132 2.49 9.53 -5.64
C GLY A 132 1.32 8.97 -6.41
N GLY A 133 0.13 9.19 -5.87
CA GLY A 133 -1.11 8.77 -6.49
C GLY A 133 -2.27 9.02 -5.55
N TYR A 134 -3.46 8.57 -5.92
CA TYR A 134 -4.65 8.63 -5.09
C TYR A 134 -5.04 7.24 -4.62
N SER A 135 -5.32 7.11 -3.35
CA SER A 135 -5.89 5.90 -2.77
C SER A 135 -7.11 6.25 -1.93
N VAL A 136 -7.77 5.24 -1.42
CA VAL A 136 -8.92 5.38 -0.54
C VAL A 136 -8.60 4.74 0.78
N VAL A 137 -8.83 5.47 1.87
CA VAL A 137 -8.88 4.89 3.21
C VAL A 137 -10.32 4.44 3.50
N THR A 138 -10.46 3.29 4.12
CA THR A 138 -11.74 2.70 4.49
C THR A 138 -11.61 1.91 5.80
N HIS A 139 -12.74 1.55 6.38
CA HIS A 139 -12.73 0.73 7.60
C HIS A 139 -12.17 -0.67 7.36
N THR A 140 -11.33 -1.13 8.29
CA THR A 140 -11.13 -2.54 8.56
C THR A 140 -12.35 -3.01 9.35
N ARG A 141 -13.37 -3.54 8.69
CA ARG A 141 -14.52 -4.06 9.43
C ARG A 141 -14.09 -5.24 10.29
N GLY A 142 -14.00 -5.02 11.58
CA GLY A 142 -14.06 -6.08 12.58
C GLY A 142 -15.35 -6.88 12.41
N VAL A 143 -15.28 -8.19 12.63
CA VAL A 143 -16.45 -9.08 12.53
C VAL A 143 -17.33 -8.86 13.74
N THR A 144 -18.33 -7.99 13.65
CA THR A 144 -19.23 -7.66 14.75
C THR A 144 -20.54 -8.46 14.76
N LEU A 145 -20.84 -9.25 13.71
CA LEU A 145 -22.08 -9.99 13.60
C LEU A 145 -21.87 -11.51 13.69
N PRO A 146 -22.60 -12.24 14.55
CA PRO A 146 -22.50 -13.70 14.69
C PRO A 146 -22.61 -14.44 13.34
N ARG A 147 -23.49 -13.99 12.46
CA ARG A 147 -23.65 -14.56 11.09
C ARG A 147 -22.41 -14.40 10.23
N ALA A 148 -21.67 -13.29 10.36
CA ALA A 148 -20.44 -13.06 9.62
C ALA A 148 -19.29 -13.96 10.16
N ILE A 149 -19.25 -14.23 11.47
CA ILE A 149 -18.30 -15.18 12.07
C ILE A 149 -18.59 -16.59 11.55
N ILE A 150 -19.85 -17.03 11.59
CA ILE A 150 -20.26 -18.36 11.12
C ILE A 150 -19.89 -18.52 9.62
N LYS A 151 -20.21 -17.53 8.78
CA LYS A 151 -19.87 -17.56 7.35
C LYS A 151 -18.36 -17.58 7.09
N ARG A 152 -17.57 -16.98 7.97
CA ARG A 152 -16.10 -16.99 7.88
C ARG A 152 -15.49 -18.30 8.36
N VAL A 153 -16.02 -18.89 9.42
CA VAL A 153 -15.55 -20.18 9.93
C VAL A 153 -15.96 -21.31 8.97
N MET A 154 -17.13 -21.21 8.31
CA MET A 154 -17.59 -22.17 7.30
C MET A 154 -16.89 -21.97 5.95
N THR A 155 -15.55 -21.98 5.93
CA THR A 155 -14.74 -21.99 4.73
C THR A 155 -14.55 -23.40 4.21
N PHE A 156 -14.21 -23.54 2.93
CA PHE A 156 -13.92 -24.84 2.32
C PHE A 156 -12.83 -25.60 3.09
N ASP A 157 -11.79 -24.94 3.53
CA ASP A 157 -10.67 -25.53 4.27
C ASP A 157 -11.14 -26.10 5.63
N VAL A 158 -11.93 -25.36 6.39
CA VAL A 158 -12.49 -25.82 7.67
C VAL A 158 -13.42 -27.02 7.46
N LEU A 159 -14.25 -26.98 6.40
CA LEU A 159 -15.14 -28.08 6.05
C LEU A 159 -14.35 -29.34 5.68
N VAL A 160 -13.29 -29.22 4.88
CA VAL A 160 -12.40 -30.33 4.54
C VAL A 160 -11.78 -30.96 5.79
N TRP A 161 -11.30 -30.15 6.74
CA TRP A 161 -10.75 -30.65 7.99
C TRP A 161 -11.80 -31.35 8.86
N LEU A 162 -13.04 -30.82 8.94
CA LEU A 162 -14.13 -31.48 9.66
C LEU A 162 -14.45 -32.86 9.06
N ILE A 163 -14.55 -32.94 7.74
CA ILE A 163 -14.80 -34.21 7.04
C ILE A 163 -13.63 -35.18 7.27
N PHE A 164 -12.38 -34.71 7.21
CA PHE A 164 -11.21 -35.53 7.49
C PHE A 164 -11.21 -36.07 8.91
N MET A 165 -11.50 -35.24 9.92
CA MET A 165 -11.63 -35.66 11.32
C MET A 165 -12.74 -36.68 11.51
N LEU A 166 -13.89 -36.50 10.84
CA LEU A 166 -15.00 -37.46 10.89
C LEU A 166 -14.59 -38.83 10.30
N ILE A 167 -13.96 -38.84 9.14
CA ILE A 167 -13.47 -40.05 8.51
C ILE A 167 -12.44 -40.77 9.40
N ALA A 168 -11.47 -40.05 9.94
CA ALA A 168 -10.45 -40.56 10.84
C ALA A 168 -11.08 -41.18 12.12
N THR A 169 -12.10 -40.56 12.67
CA THR A 169 -12.85 -41.04 13.82
C THR A 169 -13.61 -42.33 13.50
N VAL A 170 -14.28 -42.39 12.35
CA VAL A 170 -14.99 -43.61 11.89
C VAL A 170 -14.02 -44.76 11.67
N ILE A 171 -12.88 -44.50 11.06
CA ILE A 171 -11.82 -45.49 10.84
C ILE A 171 -11.31 -46.03 12.17
N SER A 172 -10.92 -45.13 13.11
CA SER A 172 -10.40 -45.49 14.42
C SER A 172 -11.41 -46.28 15.24
N GLY A 173 -12.68 -45.82 15.29
CA GLY A 173 -13.78 -46.51 15.96
C GLY A 173 -14.03 -47.92 15.35
N SER A 174 -13.90 -48.08 14.05
CA SER A 174 -14.03 -49.36 13.37
C SER A 174 -12.86 -50.30 13.70
N ILE A 175 -11.64 -49.77 13.72
CA ILE A 175 -10.43 -50.56 14.06
C ILE A 175 -10.51 -51.08 15.48
N ILE A 176 -10.83 -50.21 16.46
CA ILE A 176 -10.90 -50.63 17.87
C ILE A 176 -11.96 -51.67 18.08
N ARG A 177 -13.14 -51.55 17.43
CA ARG A 177 -14.20 -52.56 17.46
C ARG A 177 -13.67 -53.88 16.95
N LEU A 178 -12.95 -53.95 15.84
CA LEU A 178 -12.45 -55.19 15.27
C LEU A 178 -11.42 -55.86 16.19
N VAL A 179 -10.50 -55.07 16.75
CA VAL A 179 -9.44 -55.55 17.64
C VAL A 179 -9.97 -56.02 18.98
N GLU A 180 -10.96 -55.34 19.55
CA GLU A 180 -11.52 -55.64 20.89
C GLU A 180 -12.66 -56.66 20.84
N LYS A 181 -13.23 -56.97 19.70
CA LYS A 181 -14.38 -57.84 19.56
C LYS A 181 -14.24 -59.20 20.29
N LYS A 182 -13.04 -59.79 20.31
CA LYS A 182 -12.74 -61.06 20.96
C LYS A 182 -12.43 -60.92 22.46
N ASN A 183 -11.69 -59.85 22.82
CA ASN A 183 -11.18 -59.70 24.19
C ASN A 183 -12.05 -58.85 25.10
N ASN A 184 -12.97 -58.08 24.51
CA ASN A 184 -13.93 -57.26 25.23
C ASN A 184 -15.34 -57.36 24.61
N PRO A 185 -15.95 -58.57 24.56
CA PRO A 185 -17.21 -58.82 23.86
C PRO A 185 -18.38 -58.03 24.46
N ALA A 186 -18.33 -57.72 25.80
CA ALA A 186 -19.36 -56.98 26.48
C ALA A 186 -19.59 -55.56 25.89
N HIS A 187 -18.56 -54.97 25.30
CA HIS A 187 -18.64 -53.61 24.75
C HIS A 187 -18.56 -53.61 23.20
N PHE A 188 -17.85 -54.53 22.58
CA PHE A 188 -17.51 -54.49 21.15
C PHE A 188 -18.04 -55.70 20.32
N ALA A 189 -18.88 -56.59 20.90
CA ALA A 189 -19.44 -57.73 20.16
C ALA A 189 -20.97 -57.69 19.94
N HIS A 190 -21.68 -56.71 20.50
CA HIS A 190 -23.13 -56.53 20.35
C HIS A 190 -23.54 -55.73 19.13
N LYS A 191 -24.87 -55.59 18.89
CA LYS A 191 -25.45 -54.80 17.78
C LYS A 191 -24.92 -53.39 17.80
N ASP A 192 -24.75 -52.77 18.96
CA ASP A 192 -24.30 -51.38 19.15
C ASP A 192 -22.77 -51.24 19.15
N SER A 193 -22.04 -52.34 18.89
CA SER A 193 -20.58 -52.32 18.96
C SER A 193 -19.90 -51.31 18.04
N PHE A 194 -20.52 -50.94 16.92
CA PHE A 194 -20.04 -49.88 16.03
C PHE A 194 -20.20 -48.49 16.70
N VAL A 195 -21.36 -48.24 17.29
CA VAL A 195 -21.64 -47.00 18.01
C VAL A 195 -20.71 -46.86 19.19
N ASN A 196 -20.46 -47.94 19.95
CA ASN A 196 -19.53 -47.94 21.08
C ASN A 196 -18.09 -47.63 20.67
N GLY A 197 -17.65 -48.21 19.54
CA GLY A 197 -16.34 -47.89 18.96
C GLY A 197 -16.22 -46.45 18.49
N LEU A 198 -17.26 -45.94 17.82
CA LEU A 198 -17.33 -44.55 17.38
C LEU A 198 -17.35 -43.61 18.56
N TRP A 199 -18.15 -43.88 19.57
CA TRP A 199 -18.23 -43.09 20.82
C TRP A 199 -16.88 -43.02 21.55
N TRP A 200 -16.19 -44.17 21.69
CA TRP A 200 -14.83 -44.20 22.22
C TRP A 200 -13.86 -43.34 21.40
N ALA A 201 -13.93 -43.40 20.11
CA ALA A 201 -13.03 -42.59 19.24
C ALA A 201 -13.35 -41.10 19.35
N ILE A 202 -14.63 -40.70 19.44
CA ILE A 202 -15.06 -39.31 19.63
C ILE A 202 -14.64 -38.79 21.02
N SER A 203 -14.90 -39.56 22.09
CA SER A 203 -14.53 -39.16 23.44
C SER A 203 -13.03 -38.99 23.63
N THR A 204 -12.24 -39.81 22.91
CA THR A 204 -10.78 -39.70 22.89
C THR A 204 -10.34 -38.47 22.07
N LEU A 205 -10.89 -38.26 20.87
CA LEU A 205 -10.59 -37.12 20.02
C LEU A 205 -10.89 -35.78 20.71
N SER A 206 -12.02 -35.71 21.41
CA SER A 206 -12.43 -34.53 22.19
C SER A 206 -11.64 -34.33 23.49
N THR A 207 -10.71 -35.24 23.80
CA THR A 207 -9.90 -35.24 25.04
C THR A 207 -10.76 -35.36 26.34
N VAL A 208 -12.05 -35.67 26.26
CA VAL A 208 -12.93 -35.82 27.41
C VAL A 208 -12.68 -37.13 28.13
N GLY A 209 -12.58 -38.25 27.39
CA GLY A 209 -12.19 -39.56 27.89
C GLY A 209 -13.08 -40.07 29.03
N TYR A 210 -14.36 -40.25 28.79
CA TYR A 210 -15.31 -40.71 29.82
C TYR A 210 -14.94 -42.01 30.51
N GLY A 211 -14.15 -42.88 29.84
CA GLY A 211 -13.67 -44.14 30.42
C GLY A 211 -14.72 -45.27 30.49
N ASP A 212 -15.90 -45.07 29.94
CA ASP A 212 -17.00 -46.02 29.83
C ASP A 212 -16.68 -47.15 28.84
N PHE A 213 -16.03 -46.85 27.73
CA PHE A 213 -15.53 -47.82 26.74
C PHE A 213 -14.01 -47.68 26.61
N VAL A 214 -13.28 -48.70 27.09
CA VAL A 214 -11.84 -48.71 27.07
C VAL A 214 -11.28 -49.99 26.48
N PRO A 215 -10.18 -49.95 25.69
CA PRO A 215 -9.55 -51.18 25.17
C PRO A 215 -8.86 -51.94 26.29
N LYS A 216 -9.15 -53.27 26.37
CA LYS A 216 -8.60 -54.18 27.36
C LYS A 216 -7.42 -54.99 26.84
N SER A 217 -7.40 -55.33 25.56
CA SER A 217 -6.34 -56.10 24.94
C SER A 217 -5.04 -55.31 24.77
N ARG A 218 -3.89 -55.98 24.67
CA ARG A 218 -2.61 -55.34 24.40
C ARG A 218 -2.64 -54.64 23.01
N ALA A 219 -3.22 -55.26 22.00
CA ALA A 219 -3.37 -54.70 20.66
C ALA A 219 -4.31 -53.46 20.68
N GLY A 220 -5.45 -53.54 21.42
CA GLY A 220 -6.35 -52.40 21.58
C GLY A 220 -5.70 -51.23 22.29
N LYS A 221 -4.88 -51.46 23.33
CA LYS A 221 -4.12 -50.41 24.00
C LYS A 221 -3.10 -49.75 23.09
N LEU A 222 -2.45 -50.50 22.19
CA LEU A 222 -1.53 -49.97 21.19
C LEU A 222 -2.30 -49.08 20.19
N VAL A 223 -3.43 -49.56 19.64
CA VAL A 223 -4.28 -48.78 18.75
C VAL A 223 -4.77 -47.53 19.44
N GLY A 224 -5.20 -47.65 20.73
CA GLY A 224 -5.62 -46.50 21.53
C GLY A 224 -4.54 -45.47 21.71
N GLY A 225 -3.30 -45.90 22.03
CA GLY A 225 -2.16 -45.01 22.15
C GLY A 225 -1.86 -44.22 20.86
N ILE A 226 -1.85 -44.91 19.72
CA ILE A 226 -1.67 -44.31 18.40
C ILE A 226 -2.79 -43.28 18.11
N TRP A 227 -4.04 -43.65 18.39
CA TRP A 227 -5.19 -42.76 18.19
C TRP A 227 -5.13 -41.50 19.04
N ILE A 228 -4.70 -41.61 20.32
CA ILE A 228 -4.51 -40.44 21.20
C ILE A 228 -3.52 -39.46 20.59
N PHE A 229 -2.36 -39.92 20.12
CA PHE A 229 -1.37 -39.03 19.48
C PHE A 229 -1.92 -38.37 18.20
N ILE A 230 -2.59 -39.17 17.33
CA ILE A 230 -3.22 -38.64 16.11
C ILE A 230 -4.29 -37.61 16.48
N SER A 231 -5.11 -37.86 17.48
CA SER A 231 -6.18 -36.96 17.95
C SER A 231 -5.65 -35.62 18.40
N ILE A 232 -4.57 -35.59 19.18
CA ILE A 232 -3.95 -34.34 19.66
C ILE A 232 -3.48 -33.50 18.47
N ILE A 233 -2.82 -34.14 17.49
CA ILE A 233 -2.34 -33.45 16.27
C ILE A 233 -3.51 -32.91 15.44
N LEU A 234 -4.55 -33.71 15.24
CA LEU A 234 -5.75 -33.31 14.48
C LEU A 234 -6.45 -32.10 15.10
N VAL A 235 -6.66 -32.12 16.41
CA VAL A 235 -7.31 -31.01 17.13
C VAL A 235 -6.42 -29.76 17.10
N ALA A 236 -5.10 -29.89 17.24
CA ALA A 236 -4.18 -28.78 17.16
C ALA A 236 -4.19 -28.09 15.78
N ILE A 237 -4.13 -28.89 14.69
CA ILE A 237 -4.19 -28.36 13.31
C ILE A 237 -5.56 -27.72 13.05
N PHE A 238 -6.65 -28.34 13.45
CA PHE A 238 -7.99 -27.79 13.29
C PHE A 238 -8.15 -26.45 14.01
N SER A 239 -7.70 -26.36 15.27
CA SER A 239 -7.71 -25.12 16.05
C SER A 239 -6.86 -24.02 15.39
N ALA A 240 -5.66 -24.37 14.92
CA ALA A 240 -4.81 -23.44 14.19
C ALA A 240 -5.47 -22.92 12.89
N THR A 241 -6.17 -23.80 12.15
CA THR A 241 -6.90 -23.44 10.93
C THR A 241 -8.04 -22.45 11.25
N ILE A 242 -8.81 -22.67 12.32
CA ILE A 242 -9.85 -21.74 12.76
C ILE A 242 -9.24 -20.39 13.13
N VAL A 243 -8.20 -20.37 13.95
CA VAL A 243 -7.52 -19.13 14.38
C VAL A 243 -6.99 -18.38 13.16
N ALA A 244 -6.29 -19.06 12.25
CA ALA A 244 -5.78 -18.45 11.03
C ALA A 244 -6.90 -17.84 10.17
N THR A 245 -8.01 -18.56 10.00
CA THR A 245 -9.17 -18.10 9.21
C THR A 245 -9.81 -16.86 9.84
N LEU A 246 -9.93 -16.80 11.16
CA LEU A 246 -10.46 -15.65 11.87
C LEU A 246 -9.52 -14.46 11.82
N THR A 247 -8.22 -14.67 12.05
CA THR A 247 -7.19 -13.61 12.09
C THR A 247 -7.00 -12.96 10.71
N VAL A 248 -6.81 -13.74 9.65
CA VAL A 248 -6.68 -13.21 8.28
C VAL A 248 -7.96 -12.49 7.85
N GLY A 249 -9.10 -12.94 8.33
CA GLY A 249 -10.39 -12.30 8.05
C GLY A 249 -10.56 -10.92 8.71
N GLN A 250 -9.91 -10.64 9.82
CA GLN A 250 -9.94 -9.33 10.48
C GLN A 250 -9.08 -8.28 9.75
N LEU A 251 -8.04 -8.72 9.07
CA LEU A 251 -7.12 -7.86 8.31
C LEU A 251 -7.60 -7.55 6.88
N ARG A 252 -8.70 -8.13 6.43
CA ARG A 252 -9.23 -7.84 5.08
C ARG A 252 -10.09 -6.59 5.11
N PRO A 253 -9.74 -5.54 4.34
CA PRO A 253 -10.59 -4.38 4.21
C PRO A 253 -11.96 -4.77 3.64
N TYR A 254 -13.00 -4.02 3.98
CA TYR A 254 -14.35 -4.22 3.45
C TYR A 254 -14.37 -4.21 1.92
N PHE A 255 -13.57 -3.32 1.33
CA PHE A 255 -13.29 -3.26 -0.10
C PHE A 255 -11.92 -3.90 -0.37
N LYS A 256 -11.86 -4.86 -1.29
CA LYS A 256 -10.60 -5.49 -1.72
C LYS A 256 -9.83 -4.64 -2.72
N SER A 257 -10.54 -3.80 -3.45
CA SER A 257 -10.01 -2.95 -4.50
C SER A 257 -10.79 -1.64 -4.55
N ILE A 258 -10.14 -0.60 -5.02
CA ILE A 258 -10.78 0.68 -5.33
C ILE A 258 -11.96 0.52 -6.32
N LYS A 259 -11.90 -0.47 -7.21
CA LYS A 259 -13.01 -0.76 -8.14
C LYS A 259 -14.29 -1.18 -7.44
N ASP A 260 -14.19 -1.78 -6.26
CA ASP A 260 -15.34 -2.22 -5.47
C ASP A 260 -16.09 -1.02 -4.85
N MET A 261 -15.49 0.17 -4.88
CA MET A 261 -16.07 1.40 -4.34
C MET A 261 -17.01 2.12 -5.34
N LYS A 262 -17.15 1.61 -6.55
CA LYS A 262 -18.06 2.20 -7.55
C LYS A 262 -19.47 2.35 -6.97
N ALA A 263 -20.06 3.52 -7.18
CA ALA A 263 -21.38 3.93 -6.67
C ALA A 263 -21.49 4.01 -5.13
N ASN A 264 -20.39 3.92 -4.39
CA ASN A 264 -20.37 4.18 -2.96
C ASN A 264 -20.11 5.66 -2.66
N LEU A 265 -20.55 6.11 -1.48
CA LEU A 265 -20.34 7.47 -1.02
C LEU A 265 -18.91 7.62 -0.48
N VAL A 266 -18.10 8.44 -1.15
CA VAL A 266 -16.67 8.62 -0.84
C VAL A 266 -16.39 10.09 -0.56
N GLY A 267 -15.78 10.37 0.59
CA GLY A 267 -15.32 11.71 0.95
C GLY A 267 -14.17 12.16 0.05
N ILE A 268 -14.17 13.44 -0.30
CA ILE A 268 -13.07 14.09 -1.01
C ILE A 268 -12.82 15.48 -0.42
N ILE A 269 -11.59 15.96 -0.51
CA ILE A 269 -11.30 17.40 -0.41
C ILE A 269 -11.40 17.96 -1.82
N GLU A 270 -12.13 19.05 -1.99
CA GLU A 270 -12.40 19.60 -3.32
C GLU A 270 -11.11 20.14 -3.95
N THR A 271 -10.61 19.42 -4.92
CA THR A 271 -9.55 19.83 -5.82
C THR A 271 -9.88 19.33 -7.24
N PRO A 272 -9.38 19.97 -8.31
CA PRO A 272 -9.58 19.47 -9.67
C PRO A 272 -9.17 18.01 -9.83
N ASN A 273 -8.11 17.58 -9.14
CA ASN A 273 -7.60 16.22 -9.19
C ASN A 273 -8.48 15.23 -8.45
N SER A 274 -8.88 15.52 -7.21
CA SER A 274 -9.74 14.64 -6.43
C SER A 274 -11.09 14.41 -7.14
N ARG A 275 -11.64 15.47 -7.71
CA ARG A 275 -12.87 15.41 -8.51
C ARG A 275 -12.69 14.55 -9.77
N TYR A 276 -11.60 14.75 -10.50
CA TYR A 276 -11.27 13.92 -11.67
C TYR A 276 -11.14 12.45 -11.31
N VAL A 277 -10.41 12.14 -10.23
CA VAL A 277 -10.21 10.76 -9.77
C VAL A 277 -11.53 10.13 -9.32
N ALA A 278 -12.33 10.83 -8.53
CA ALA A 278 -13.65 10.38 -8.09
C ALA A 278 -14.57 10.03 -9.27
N ASN A 279 -14.62 10.90 -10.27
CA ASN A 279 -15.40 10.66 -11.50
C ASN A 279 -14.89 9.44 -12.27
N LYS A 280 -13.57 9.30 -12.41
CA LYS A 280 -12.94 8.15 -13.08
C LYS A 280 -13.23 6.83 -12.38
N LEU A 281 -13.31 6.83 -11.07
CA LEU A 281 -13.66 5.66 -10.25
C LEU A 281 -15.16 5.37 -10.26
N GLY A 282 -16.01 6.35 -10.65
CA GLY A 282 -17.46 6.23 -10.61
C GLY A 282 -18.01 6.16 -9.19
N VAL A 283 -17.34 6.79 -8.23
CA VAL A 283 -17.81 6.94 -6.84
C VAL A 283 -18.73 8.16 -6.74
N LEU A 284 -19.53 8.22 -5.66
CA LEU A 284 -20.37 9.37 -5.34
C LEU A 284 -19.58 10.29 -4.38
N PRO A 285 -19.04 11.42 -4.87
CA PRO A 285 -18.16 12.26 -4.03
C PRO A 285 -18.97 13.11 -3.06
N ARG A 286 -18.60 13.10 -1.78
CA ARG A 286 -19.05 14.05 -0.76
C ARG A 286 -17.87 14.93 -0.35
N VAL A 287 -18.05 16.23 -0.48
CA VAL A 287 -16.98 17.21 -0.25
C VAL A 287 -16.87 17.56 1.23
N TYR A 288 -15.65 17.63 1.73
CA TYR A 288 -15.31 18.07 3.08
C TYR A 288 -14.29 19.21 3.00
N ALA A 289 -14.29 20.08 4.01
CA ALA A 289 -13.38 21.21 4.09
C ALA A 289 -11.96 20.77 4.48
N THR A 290 -11.86 19.84 5.43
CA THR A 290 -10.58 19.34 5.94
C THR A 290 -10.51 17.82 5.90
N PRO A 291 -9.29 17.23 5.85
CA PRO A 291 -9.12 15.79 5.99
C PRO A 291 -9.70 15.24 7.30
N ASP A 292 -9.60 15.99 8.42
CA ASP A 292 -10.11 15.58 9.72
C ASP A 292 -11.65 15.44 9.72
N ASP A 293 -12.36 16.33 9.02
CA ASP A 293 -13.81 16.23 8.86
C ASP A 293 -14.18 14.97 8.08
N ALA A 294 -13.41 14.65 7.01
CA ALA A 294 -13.62 13.45 6.23
C ALA A 294 -13.34 12.16 7.02
N PHE A 295 -12.28 12.14 7.84
CA PHE A 295 -12.02 11.03 8.75
C PHE A 295 -13.12 10.86 9.80
N THR A 296 -13.58 11.96 10.39
CA THR A 296 -14.69 11.94 11.36
C THR A 296 -15.97 11.38 10.74
N ALA A 297 -16.28 11.77 9.52
CA ALA A 297 -17.43 11.23 8.77
C ALA A 297 -17.25 9.74 8.45
N LEU A 298 -16.03 9.31 8.14
CA LEU A 298 -15.71 7.90 7.93
C LEU A 298 -15.91 7.09 9.22
N GLU A 299 -15.38 7.55 10.36
CA GLU A 299 -15.55 6.92 11.67
C GLU A 299 -17.03 6.77 12.07
N LYS A 300 -17.85 7.77 11.73
CA LYS A 300 -19.31 7.75 11.94
C LYS A 300 -20.08 6.89 10.91
N ASN A 301 -19.39 6.27 9.95
CA ASN A 301 -19.99 5.53 8.84
C ASN A 301 -20.95 6.38 7.96
N GLU A 302 -20.73 7.69 7.89
CA GLU A 302 -21.46 8.59 6.99
C GLU A 302 -20.97 8.49 5.54
N ILE A 303 -19.73 8.00 5.36
CA ILE A 303 -19.10 7.69 4.07
C ILE A 303 -18.44 6.32 4.14
N GLU A 304 -18.30 5.66 3.01
CA GLU A 304 -17.71 4.32 2.92
C GLU A 304 -16.17 4.35 2.76
N GLY A 305 -15.63 5.49 2.35
CA GLY A 305 -14.20 5.72 2.21
C GLY A 305 -13.87 7.18 2.03
N PHE A 306 -12.60 7.53 2.18
CA PHE A 306 -12.07 8.87 1.93
C PHE A 306 -10.95 8.78 0.90
N LEU A 307 -11.13 9.45 -0.25
CA LEU A 307 -10.19 9.52 -1.37
C LEU A 307 -9.27 10.73 -1.19
N HIS A 308 -7.97 10.48 -1.15
CA HIS A 308 -6.96 11.51 -0.96
C HIS A 308 -5.61 11.04 -1.52
N PRO A 309 -4.59 11.92 -1.71
CA PRO A 309 -3.25 11.49 -2.08
C PRO A 309 -2.68 10.42 -1.15
N THR A 310 -2.15 9.34 -1.72
CA THR A 310 -1.76 8.13 -0.98
C THR A 310 -0.77 8.41 0.15
N ASN A 311 0.26 9.21 -0.14
CA ASN A 311 1.31 9.49 0.86
C ASN A 311 0.79 10.38 2.00
N GLU A 312 -0.13 11.31 1.69
CA GLU A 312 -0.81 12.13 2.70
C GLU A 312 -1.74 11.29 3.58
N LEU A 313 -2.53 10.35 2.98
CA LEU A 313 -3.37 9.42 3.74
C LEU A 313 -2.55 8.58 4.73
N ARG A 314 -1.44 8.03 4.28
CA ARG A 314 -0.55 7.25 5.14
C ARG A 314 -0.01 8.09 6.30
N ALA A 315 0.48 9.30 6.00
CA ALA A 315 0.99 10.21 7.01
C ALA A 315 -0.09 10.60 8.05
N LEU A 316 -1.31 10.90 7.59
CA LEU A 316 -2.43 11.26 8.47
C LEU A 316 -2.85 10.09 9.35
N LEU A 317 -2.94 8.86 8.81
CA LEU A 317 -3.26 7.67 9.59
C LEU A 317 -2.21 7.38 10.67
N ASN A 318 -0.93 7.56 10.36
CA ASN A 318 0.14 7.36 11.34
C ASN A 318 0.07 8.37 12.50
N ILE A 319 -0.25 9.62 12.19
CA ILE A 319 -0.42 10.67 13.21
C ILE A 319 -1.63 10.35 14.10
N ARG A 320 -2.72 9.88 13.51
CA ARG A 320 -3.95 9.52 14.25
C ARG A 320 -3.79 8.24 15.06
N GLY A 321 -2.91 7.33 14.64
CA GLY A 321 -2.72 6.03 15.31
C GLY A 321 -3.94 5.12 15.23
N ASP A 322 -4.80 5.30 14.23
CA ASP A 322 -6.07 4.62 14.09
C ASP A 322 -5.88 3.23 13.48
N SER A 323 -6.15 2.18 14.26
CA SER A 323 -6.02 0.78 13.85
C SER A 323 -7.25 0.23 13.12
N GLU A 324 -8.36 0.97 13.12
CA GLU A 324 -9.62 0.54 12.48
C GLU A 324 -9.71 0.98 11.02
N LEU A 325 -8.82 1.85 10.58
CA LEU A 325 -8.76 2.35 9.22
C LEU A 325 -7.57 1.75 8.45
N LEU A 326 -7.77 1.54 7.15
CA LEU A 326 -6.75 0.99 6.26
C LEU A 326 -6.79 1.72 4.91
N VAL A 327 -5.61 2.09 4.41
CA VAL A 327 -5.45 2.54 3.03
C VAL A 327 -5.51 1.33 2.10
N LEU A 328 -6.37 1.38 1.10
CA LEU A 328 -6.44 0.30 0.10
C LEU A 328 -5.11 0.15 -0.64
N PRO A 329 -4.66 -1.10 -0.88
CA PRO A 329 -3.34 -1.37 -1.44
C PRO A 329 -3.20 -0.95 -2.91
N THR A 330 -4.33 -0.75 -3.60
CA THR A 330 -4.35 -0.35 -5.01
C THR A 330 -4.59 1.15 -5.13
N GLU A 331 -3.73 1.83 -5.86
CA GLU A 331 -3.92 3.24 -6.18
C GLU A 331 -4.94 3.42 -7.31
N ALA A 332 -5.79 4.44 -7.17
CA ALA A 332 -6.77 4.83 -8.17
C ALA A 332 -6.09 5.39 -9.44
N ILE A 333 -5.08 6.19 -9.22
CA ILE A 333 -4.20 6.78 -10.22
C ILE A 333 -2.81 6.81 -9.65
N ARG A 334 -1.83 6.45 -10.45
CA ARG A 334 -0.40 6.68 -10.14
C ARG A 334 0.00 8.06 -10.60
N GLY A 335 0.84 8.69 -9.85
CA GLY A 335 1.38 10.01 -10.12
C GLY A 335 2.83 10.13 -9.70
N PHE A 336 3.39 11.28 -9.94
CA PHE A 336 4.73 11.65 -9.53
C PHE A 336 4.65 12.95 -8.73
N ILE A 337 5.58 13.12 -7.82
CA ILE A 337 5.71 14.30 -6.97
C ILE A 337 6.98 15.06 -7.37
N GLY A 338 6.84 16.35 -7.58
CA GLY A 338 7.95 17.24 -7.91
C GLY A 338 7.79 18.60 -7.25
N PHE A 339 8.72 19.49 -7.47
CA PHE A 339 8.59 20.92 -7.12
C PHE A 339 7.84 21.67 -8.23
N GLY A 340 7.04 22.64 -7.86
CA GLY A 340 6.45 23.57 -8.83
C GLY A 340 7.46 24.65 -9.18
N LEU A 341 7.63 24.93 -10.47
CA LEU A 341 8.52 25.96 -11.00
C LEU A 341 7.70 27.00 -11.74
N ASN A 342 8.04 28.27 -11.53
CA ASN A 342 7.40 29.36 -12.25
C ASN A 342 7.72 29.26 -13.77
N LYS A 343 6.72 29.43 -14.63
CA LYS A 343 6.92 29.42 -16.09
C LYS A 343 7.83 30.53 -16.61
N LYS A 344 8.03 31.59 -15.81
CA LYS A 344 8.95 32.69 -16.11
C LYS A 344 10.36 32.45 -15.56
N LEU A 345 10.58 31.35 -14.83
CA LEU A 345 11.93 30.99 -14.38
C LEU A 345 12.81 30.77 -15.61
N ASP A 346 14.00 31.33 -15.59
CA ASP A 346 14.91 31.14 -16.71
C ASP A 346 15.34 29.69 -16.85
N ILE A 347 15.55 29.28 -18.08
CA ILE A 347 15.84 27.88 -18.46
C ILE A 347 17.14 27.37 -17.81
N GLU A 348 18.09 28.25 -17.55
CA GLU A 348 19.37 27.86 -16.97
C GLU A 348 19.20 27.55 -15.48
N THR A 349 18.43 28.35 -14.74
CA THR A 349 18.09 28.10 -13.35
C THR A 349 17.24 26.84 -13.20
N GLU A 350 16.23 26.62 -14.06
CA GLU A 350 15.46 25.37 -14.10
C GLU A 350 16.37 24.15 -14.33
N ARG A 351 17.31 24.25 -15.27
CA ARG A 351 18.29 23.19 -15.56
C ARG A 351 19.23 22.93 -14.38
N LYS A 352 19.71 23.96 -13.69
CA LYS A 352 20.53 23.82 -12.48
C LYS A 352 19.77 23.09 -11.37
N ILE A 353 18.51 23.49 -11.12
CA ILE A 353 17.64 22.83 -10.15
C ILE A 353 17.48 21.35 -10.49
N ASN A 354 17.12 21.02 -11.73
CA ASN A 354 16.89 19.65 -12.15
C ASN A 354 18.16 18.79 -12.12
N SER A 355 19.30 19.35 -12.51
CA SER A 355 20.59 18.64 -12.47
C SER A 355 21.02 18.34 -11.03
N ALA A 356 20.89 19.32 -10.13
CA ALA A 356 21.18 19.14 -8.71
C ALA A 356 20.21 18.13 -8.07
N LEU A 357 18.92 18.20 -8.40
CA LEU A 357 17.90 17.28 -7.93
C LEU A 357 18.24 15.84 -8.31
N ILE A 358 18.53 15.57 -9.60
CA ILE A 358 18.88 14.21 -10.08
C ILE A 358 20.09 13.68 -9.32
N LYS A 359 21.15 14.48 -9.18
CA LYS A 359 22.36 14.08 -8.45
C LYS A 359 22.07 13.71 -6.98
N ILE A 360 21.15 14.44 -6.34
CA ILE A 360 20.80 14.18 -4.94
C ILE A 360 19.94 12.94 -4.81
N ILE A 361 18.91 12.75 -5.65
CA ILE A 361 18.01 11.58 -5.55
C ILE A 361 18.72 10.26 -5.89
N GLU A 362 19.80 10.29 -6.68
CA GLU A 362 20.66 9.14 -6.94
C GLU A 362 21.59 8.82 -5.76
N SER A 363 21.71 9.69 -4.77
CA SER A 363 22.59 9.48 -3.63
C SER A 363 22.04 8.44 -2.64
N PRO A 364 22.91 7.62 -1.99
CA PRO A 364 22.49 6.67 -0.98
C PRO A 364 21.76 7.30 0.20
N GLU A 365 22.10 8.55 0.56
CA GLU A 365 21.44 9.30 1.63
C GLU A 365 19.98 9.59 1.32
N TRP A 366 19.67 9.92 0.06
CA TRP A 366 18.29 10.17 -0.34
C TRP A 366 17.48 8.88 -0.35
N VAL A 367 18.05 7.77 -0.80
CA VAL A 367 17.38 6.47 -0.77
C VAL A 367 16.98 6.09 0.66
N GLN A 368 17.84 6.34 1.65
CA GLN A 368 17.50 6.14 3.07
C GLN A 368 16.40 7.10 3.54
N THR A 369 16.46 8.36 3.12
CA THR A 369 15.42 9.36 3.45
C THR A 369 14.07 8.98 2.86
N ALA A 370 14.02 8.55 1.61
CA ALA A 370 12.81 8.08 0.95
C ALA A 370 12.23 6.83 1.63
N GLN A 371 13.09 5.89 2.05
CA GLN A 371 12.68 4.71 2.82
C GLN A 371 12.14 5.08 4.21
N THR A 372 12.69 6.10 4.86
CA THR A 372 12.15 6.60 6.13
C THR A 372 10.83 7.34 5.95
N MET A 373 10.59 8.02 4.83
CA MET A 373 9.27 8.53 4.47
C MET A 373 8.24 7.40 4.33
N ASP A 374 8.61 6.29 3.67
CA ASP A 374 7.78 5.09 3.58
C ASP A 374 7.66 4.36 4.92
N SER A 375 8.74 4.25 5.71
CA SER A 375 8.77 3.52 6.99
C SER A 375 8.24 4.31 8.18
N SER A 376 8.24 5.62 8.17
CA SER A 376 7.47 6.44 9.12
C SER A 376 5.96 6.16 8.98
N THR A 377 5.59 5.46 7.89
CA THR A 377 4.27 4.86 7.67
C THR A 377 4.09 3.48 8.31
N THR A 378 5.15 2.80 8.81
CA THR A 378 5.05 1.41 9.28
C THR A 378 5.48 1.17 10.73
N SER A 379 6.16 2.10 11.40
CA SER A 379 6.76 1.82 12.71
C SER A 379 6.14 2.59 13.88
N LYS A 380 4.90 2.22 14.27
CA LYS A 380 4.40 2.33 15.65
C LYS A 380 3.39 1.21 15.93
N GLY A 381 3.85 -0.02 15.84
CA GLY A 381 3.09 -1.20 16.19
C GLY A 381 3.86 -2.20 17.04
N SER A 382 4.88 -1.74 17.80
CA SER A 382 5.56 -2.59 18.77
C SER A 382 6.16 -1.73 19.90
N ASN A 383 5.31 -1.42 20.86
CA ASN A 383 5.65 -1.30 22.29
C ASN A 383 4.39 -1.47 23.10
#